data_b3d102d8e0da5f8299a83c2e32195f38
#
_entry.id   b3d102d8e0da5f8299a83c2e32195f38
#
_cell.length_a   1.000
_cell.length_b   1.000
_cell.length_c   1.000
_cell.angle_alpha   90.00
_cell.angle_beta   90.00
_cell.angle_gamma   90.00
#
_symmetry.space_group_name_H-M   'P 1'
#
loop_
_entity.id
_entity.type
_entity.pdbx_description
1 polymer ?
#
loop_
_entity_poly.entity_id
_entity_poly.type
_entity_poly.pdbx_seq_one_letter_code
_entity_poly.pdbx_strand_id
1 'polypeptide(L)'
;DSGKIDIVLTTGGTGFSPRDITPEATNTVIHRPAPGLAEAMRNASLKITPHAMLSRGVAGIRQRTLIVNLPGSPRAALENLSVILPVLPHAVQLLAEHPQAETGHRPCASG
;
A
#
# COMPACT_ATOMS: atom_id res chain seq x y z
N ASP A 1 -0.28 12.70 -9.88
CA ASP A 1 0.22 13.68 -8.93
C ASP A 1 -0.17 15.08 -9.28
N SER A 2 -1.42 15.31 -9.37
CA SER A 2 -1.95 16.62 -9.70
C SER A 2 -2.41 17.39 -8.46
N GLY A 3 -2.03 16.94 -7.30
CA GLY A 3 -2.52 17.53 -6.06
C GLY A 3 -3.81 16.91 -5.56
N LYS A 4 -4.39 16.05 -6.35
CA LYS A 4 -5.56 15.30 -5.93
C LYS A 4 -5.14 14.11 -5.12
N ILE A 5 -6.12 13.55 -4.40
CA ILE A 5 -5.90 12.33 -3.63
C ILE A 5 -6.27 11.16 -4.52
N ASP A 6 -5.31 10.27 -4.73
CA ASP A 6 -5.52 9.10 -5.57
C ASP A 6 -5.08 7.85 -4.84
N ILE A 7 -5.67 6.74 -5.22
CA ILE A 7 -5.19 5.42 -4.80
C ILE A 7 -4.87 4.66 -6.08
N VAL A 8 -3.64 4.18 -6.17
CA VAL A 8 -3.17 3.41 -7.31
C VAL A 8 -2.93 1.99 -6.85
N LEU A 9 -3.63 1.05 -7.44
CA LEU A 9 -3.45 -0.36 -7.14
C LEU A 9 -2.78 -1.02 -8.35
N THR A 10 -1.62 -1.62 -8.12
CA THR A 10 -0.98 -2.40 -9.17
C THR A 10 -1.20 -3.86 -8.90
N THR A 11 -1.24 -4.69 -9.93
CA THR A 11 -1.36 -6.14 -9.77
C THR A 11 -0.24 -6.82 -10.51
N GLY A 12 0.36 -7.82 -9.87
CA GLY A 12 1.40 -8.64 -10.50
C GLY A 12 2.80 -8.07 -10.33
N GLY A 13 3.77 -8.86 -10.75
CA GLY A 13 5.16 -8.47 -10.74
C GLY A 13 5.78 -8.38 -9.36
N THR A 14 5.21 -9.06 -8.35
CA THR A 14 5.66 -8.93 -6.97
C THR A 14 6.36 -10.16 -6.42
N GLY A 15 6.64 -11.15 -7.27
CA GLY A 15 7.25 -12.39 -6.80
C GLY A 15 8.76 -12.42 -6.94
N PHE A 16 9.30 -13.63 -7.03
CA PHE A 16 10.74 -13.86 -7.07
C PHE A 16 11.29 -14.07 -8.48
N SER A 17 10.44 -14.07 -9.50
CA SER A 17 10.93 -14.22 -10.86
C SER A 17 11.79 -13.00 -11.23
N PRO A 18 12.85 -13.20 -12.05
CA PRO A 18 13.65 -12.05 -12.48
C PRO A 18 12.84 -10.97 -13.19
N ARG A 19 11.67 -11.31 -13.74
CA ARG A 19 10.81 -10.33 -14.39
C ARG A 19 9.92 -9.57 -13.43
N ASP A 20 9.87 -9.98 -12.15
CA ASP A 20 9.02 -9.32 -11.17
C ASP A 20 9.74 -8.10 -10.63
N ILE A 21 9.43 -6.94 -11.18
CA ILE A 21 10.10 -5.69 -10.81
C ILE A 21 9.14 -4.63 -10.27
N THR A 22 7.88 -4.99 -10.00
CA THR A 22 6.90 -4.02 -9.53
C THR A 22 7.32 -3.35 -8.21
N PRO A 23 7.86 -4.09 -7.21
CA PRO A 23 8.28 -3.42 -5.98
C PRO A 23 9.40 -2.43 -6.21
N GLU A 24 10.37 -2.78 -7.07
CA GLU A 24 11.47 -1.88 -7.37
C GLU A 24 10.97 -0.62 -8.05
N ALA A 25 10.10 -0.77 -9.05
CA ALA A 25 9.53 0.38 -9.74
C ALA A 25 8.75 1.26 -8.79
N THR A 26 7.97 0.66 -7.89
CA THR A 26 7.20 1.42 -6.91
C THR A 26 8.12 2.19 -5.98
N ASN A 27 9.18 1.54 -5.51
CA ASN A 27 10.11 2.17 -4.59
C ASN A 27 10.83 3.38 -5.21
N THR A 28 10.94 3.44 -6.53
CA THR A 28 11.57 4.60 -7.16
C THR A 28 10.68 5.83 -7.16
N VAL A 29 9.38 5.66 -6.98
CA VAL A 29 8.45 6.79 -7.08
C VAL A 29 7.82 7.21 -5.75
N ILE A 30 7.82 6.34 -4.75
CA ILE A 30 7.21 6.72 -3.47
C ILE A 30 8.16 7.62 -2.69
N HIS A 31 7.57 8.53 -1.92
CA HIS A 31 8.32 9.41 -1.05
C HIS A 31 8.40 8.88 0.38
N ARG A 32 7.36 8.16 0.82
CA ARG A 32 7.31 7.58 2.16
C ARG A 32 6.76 6.17 2.07
N PRO A 33 7.42 5.19 2.67
CA PRO A 33 6.87 3.83 2.70
C PRO A 33 5.66 3.75 3.64
N ALA A 34 4.76 2.84 3.34
CA ALA A 34 3.61 2.54 4.18
C ALA A 34 3.59 1.04 4.44
N PRO A 35 4.55 0.52 5.21
CA PRO A 35 4.75 -0.92 5.33
C PRO A 35 3.61 -1.66 5.99
N GLY A 36 2.81 -0.99 6.80
CA GLY A 36 1.72 -1.66 7.51
C GLY A 36 0.70 -2.29 6.58
N LEU A 37 0.42 -1.66 5.44
CA LEU A 37 -0.53 -2.23 4.49
C LEU A 37 0.01 -3.52 3.89
N ALA A 38 1.27 -3.51 3.47
CA ALA A 38 1.89 -4.69 2.88
C ALA A 38 2.01 -5.82 3.91
N GLU A 39 2.34 -5.47 5.14
CA GLU A 39 2.45 -6.46 6.21
C GLU A 39 1.11 -7.11 6.51
N ALA A 40 0.04 -6.32 6.58
CA ALA A 40 -1.28 -6.87 6.87
C ALA A 40 -1.75 -7.81 5.77
N MET A 41 -1.51 -7.43 4.51
CA MET A 41 -1.88 -8.28 3.39
C MET A 41 -1.08 -9.59 3.40
N ARG A 42 0.22 -9.50 3.65
CA ARG A 42 1.07 -10.67 3.67
C ARG A 42 0.70 -11.60 4.83
N ASN A 43 0.42 -11.04 6.00
CA ASN A 43 0.02 -11.85 7.15
C ASN A 43 -1.30 -12.57 6.89
N ALA A 44 -2.26 -11.90 6.28
CA ALA A 44 -3.53 -12.55 5.95
C ALA A 44 -3.34 -13.66 4.93
N SER A 45 -2.50 -13.44 3.92
CA SER A 45 -2.26 -14.44 2.90
C SER A 45 -1.51 -15.64 3.44
N LEU A 46 -0.65 -15.47 4.45
CA LEU A 46 0.06 -16.58 5.06
C LEU A 46 -0.87 -17.59 5.72
N LYS A 47 -2.06 -17.16 6.12
CA LYS A 47 -3.05 -18.08 6.67
C LYS A 47 -3.65 -18.98 5.60
N ILE A 48 -3.52 -18.60 4.34
CA ILE A 48 -4.06 -19.35 3.21
C ILE A 48 -2.99 -20.20 2.57
N THR A 49 -1.79 -19.64 2.38
CA THR A 49 -0.70 -20.35 1.72
C THR A 49 0.66 -19.85 2.22
N PRO A 50 1.60 -20.76 2.44
CA PRO A 50 2.96 -20.36 2.80
C PRO A 50 3.68 -19.62 1.67
N HIS A 51 3.22 -19.76 0.43
CA HIS A 51 3.84 -19.06 -0.69
C HIS A 51 3.73 -17.54 -0.56
N ALA A 52 2.88 -17.06 0.33
CA ALA A 52 2.79 -15.62 0.59
C ALA A 52 4.11 -15.04 1.10
N MET A 53 4.98 -15.88 1.67
CA MET A 53 6.30 -15.41 2.08
C MET A 53 7.14 -14.91 0.92
N LEU A 54 6.82 -15.32 -0.29
CA LEU A 54 7.58 -14.93 -1.48
C LEU A 54 7.06 -13.63 -2.11
N SER A 55 6.02 -13.04 -1.55
CA SER A 55 5.56 -11.75 -2.03
C SER A 55 6.51 -10.65 -1.58
N ARG A 56 6.97 -9.84 -2.52
CA ARG A 56 7.80 -8.68 -2.24
C ARG A 56 7.05 -7.38 -2.42
N GLY A 57 5.72 -7.45 -2.51
CA GLY A 57 4.90 -6.28 -2.72
C GLY A 57 5.07 -5.24 -1.64
N VAL A 58 4.99 -3.98 -2.03
CA VAL A 58 5.15 -2.83 -1.13
C VAL A 58 3.96 -1.90 -1.26
N ALA A 59 3.88 -0.97 -0.33
CA ALA A 59 2.92 0.11 -0.36
C ALA A 59 3.63 1.38 0.07
N GLY A 60 3.21 2.51 -0.49
CA GLY A 60 3.84 3.76 -0.15
C GLY A 60 3.05 4.95 -0.63
N ILE A 61 3.54 6.12 -0.29
CA ILE A 61 2.87 7.38 -0.56
C ILE A 61 3.75 8.24 -1.43
N ARG A 62 3.18 8.77 -2.51
CA ARG A 62 3.79 9.80 -3.32
C ARG A 62 2.90 11.02 -3.24
N GLN A 63 3.34 12.05 -2.53
CA GLN A 63 2.53 13.25 -2.27
C GLN A 63 1.20 12.83 -1.63
N ARG A 64 0.09 12.91 -2.34
CA ARG A 64 -1.22 12.51 -1.83
C ARG A 64 -1.76 11.27 -2.51
N THR A 65 -0.89 10.53 -3.16
CA THR A 65 -1.25 9.30 -3.84
C THR A 65 -0.75 8.11 -3.03
N LEU A 66 -1.65 7.20 -2.72
CA LEU A 66 -1.29 5.94 -2.08
C LEU A 66 -1.12 4.90 -3.17
N ILE A 67 0.02 4.23 -3.18
CA ILE A 67 0.31 3.19 -4.16
C ILE A 67 0.45 1.87 -3.42
N VAL A 68 -0.30 0.86 -3.86
CA VAL A 68 -0.30 -0.46 -3.22
C VAL A 68 -0.09 -1.53 -4.28
N ASN A 69 0.88 -2.40 -4.05
CA ASN A 69 1.11 -3.55 -4.92
C ASN A 69 0.24 -4.71 -4.48
N LEU A 70 -0.51 -5.28 -5.41
CA LEU A 70 -1.32 -6.47 -5.16
C LEU A 70 -0.77 -7.64 -5.96
N PRO A 71 -1.04 -8.89 -5.51
CA PRO A 71 -0.60 -10.07 -6.26
C PRO A 71 -1.21 -10.12 -7.65
N GLY A 72 -0.55 -10.86 -8.55
CA GLY A 72 -1.03 -10.99 -9.93
C GLY A 72 -2.25 -11.89 -10.07
N SER A 73 -2.42 -12.87 -9.19
CA SER A 73 -3.58 -13.73 -9.24
C SER A 73 -4.82 -12.93 -8.89
N PRO A 74 -5.88 -12.97 -9.71
CA PRO A 74 -7.08 -12.20 -9.39
C PRO A 74 -7.67 -12.54 -8.03
N ARG A 75 -7.68 -13.80 -7.66
CA ARG A 75 -8.21 -14.21 -6.37
C ARG A 75 -7.39 -13.63 -5.23
N ALA A 76 -6.07 -13.76 -5.32
CA ALA A 76 -5.20 -13.25 -4.26
C ALA A 76 -5.26 -11.72 -4.21
N ALA A 77 -5.38 -11.06 -5.35
CA ALA A 77 -5.49 -9.60 -5.38
C ALA A 77 -6.75 -9.15 -4.64
N LEU A 78 -7.88 -9.82 -4.88
CA LEU A 78 -9.12 -9.47 -4.21
C LEU A 78 -9.05 -9.77 -2.72
N GLU A 79 -8.44 -10.89 -2.34
CA GLU A 79 -8.27 -11.23 -0.93
C GLU A 79 -7.43 -10.16 -0.23
N ASN A 80 -6.33 -9.76 -0.85
CA ASN A 80 -5.46 -8.76 -0.25
C ASN A 80 -6.13 -7.40 -0.18
N LEU A 81 -6.83 -7.01 -1.23
CA LEU A 81 -7.54 -5.74 -1.24
C LEU A 81 -8.57 -5.70 -0.12
N SER A 82 -9.30 -6.79 0.10
CA SER A 82 -10.32 -6.83 1.13
C SER A 82 -9.73 -6.63 2.53
N VAL A 83 -8.47 -6.99 2.73
CA VAL A 83 -7.80 -6.81 4.02
C VAL A 83 -7.61 -5.33 4.33
N ILE A 84 -7.23 -4.53 3.33
CA ILE A 84 -6.89 -3.13 3.56
C ILE A 84 -8.08 -2.20 3.33
N LEU A 85 -9.14 -2.65 2.67
CA LEU A 85 -10.30 -1.79 2.39
C LEU A 85 -10.83 -1.06 3.63
N PRO A 86 -10.93 -1.71 4.79
CA PRO A 86 -11.50 -1.02 5.96
C PRO A 86 -10.75 0.24 6.38
N VAL A 87 -9.45 0.33 6.09
CA VAL A 87 -8.67 1.49 6.53
C VAL A 87 -8.46 2.52 5.43
N LEU A 88 -8.83 2.20 4.19
CA LEU A 88 -8.59 3.12 3.08
C LEU A 88 -9.33 4.46 3.20
N PRO A 89 -10.60 4.50 3.65
CA PRO A 89 -11.24 5.80 3.83
C PRO A 89 -10.49 6.70 4.80
N HIS A 90 -10.00 6.13 5.91
CA HIS A 90 -9.24 6.93 6.85
C HIS A 90 -7.90 7.36 6.27
N ALA A 91 -7.26 6.46 5.50
CA ALA A 91 -6.01 6.82 4.84
C ALA A 91 -6.20 8.01 3.89
N VAL A 92 -7.30 8.01 3.15
CA VAL A 92 -7.62 9.11 2.25
C VAL A 92 -7.81 10.42 3.02
N GLN A 93 -8.48 10.34 4.18
CA GLN A 93 -8.64 11.53 5.02
C GLN A 93 -7.30 12.09 5.47
N LEU A 94 -6.39 11.21 5.87
CA LEU A 94 -5.07 11.64 6.32
C LEU A 94 -4.28 12.27 5.19
N LEU A 95 -4.36 11.69 4.00
CA LEU A 95 -3.66 12.24 2.83
C LEU A 95 -4.21 13.59 2.42
N ALA A 96 -5.47 13.87 2.74
CA ALA A 96 -6.09 15.12 2.39
C ALA A 96 -5.71 16.26 3.33
N GLU A 97 -5.15 15.96 4.50
CA GLU A 97 -4.88 16.99 5.48
C GLU A 97 -3.78 17.93 5.02
N HIS A 98 -4.03 19.21 5.24
CA HIS A 98 -3.07 20.20 4.92
C HIS A 98 -1.94 20.15 5.93
N PRO A 99 -0.72 20.51 5.57
CA PRO A 99 0.37 20.52 6.55
C PRO A 99 0.05 21.30 7.82
N GLN A 100 -0.71 22.37 7.72
CA GLN A 100 -1.11 23.13 8.89
C GLN A 100 -2.09 22.37 9.77
N ALA A 101 -2.97 21.62 9.17
CA ALA A 101 -3.87 20.78 9.94
C ALA A 101 -3.11 19.68 10.64
N GLU A 102 -2.11 19.13 9.99
CA GLU A 102 -1.27 18.14 10.63
C GLU A 102 -0.56 18.70 11.85
N THR A 103 -0.08 19.92 11.74
CA THR A 103 0.57 20.56 12.86
C THR A 103 -0.39 20.69 14.03
N GLY A 104 -1.63 20.99 13.75
CA GLY A 104 -2.62 21.08 14.80
C GLY A 104 -2.98 19.76 15.41
N HIS A 105 -2.78 18.67 14.70
CA HIS A 105 -3.08 17.38 15.18
C HIS A 105 -1.96 16.74 15.94
N ARG A 106 -0.90 17.42 16.01
CA ARG A 106 0.19 16.85 16.52
C ARG A 106 0.07 16.06 17.64
N PRO A 107 -0.47 16.30 18.51
CA PRO A 107 -0.44 15.50 19.62
C PRO A 107 -0.97 14.19 19.41
N CYS A 108 -1.64 14.06 18.73
CA CYS A 108 -2.17 12.94 18.66
C CYS A 108 -1.78 12.08 17.93
N ALA A 109 -1.45 12.12 17.91
CA ALA A 109 -1.12 11.46 17.41
C ALA A 109 -1.36 10.47 17.07
N SER A 110 -1.56 10.23 17.03
CA SER A 110 -1.81 9.58 16.73
C SER A 110 -2.06 8.88 16.17
N GLY A 111 -1.95 8.95 16.10
CA GLY A 111 -2.17 8.29 15.61
C GLY A 111 -2.56 7.84 14.62
#